data_e01d1ee5440f2f2bb5cd341f814d34aa
#
_entry.id   e01d1ee5440f2f2bb5cd341f814d34aa
#
_cell.length_a   1.000
_cell.length_b   1.000
_cell.length_c   1.000
_cell.angle_alpha   90.00
_cell.angle_beta   90.00
_cell.angle_gamma   90.00
#
_symmetry.space_group_name_H-M   'P 1'
#
loop_
_entity.id
_entity.type
_entity.pdbx_description
1 polymer ?
#
loop_
_entity_poly.entity_id
_entity_poly.type
_entity_poly.pdbx_seq_one_letter_code
_entity_poly.pdbx_strand_id
1 'polypeptide(L)'
;MIRHAALALLLAVFALLTARAEEAAPMKTYASFDAATISYHDVGTGPVVILLHGFSGNADLNWFQPGIAQKIAAAGYRVIAPDLRGHGASPFDAPPERWPADAIARDQIALTAHLGEAPYATAGYSMGAISALRFHLLSRNTGRLILGGIGDSVADENNTDRNTAFRAAIEDGLAGRDTPAAKAILARARATGGTLQGYLGALSARTYTPADLLATFNVPALILTGHEDLDNGSGPALAARIPGARYTRLTGTHLTAVIDPALPAAMIADLDSGR
;
A
#
# COMPACT_ATOMS: atom_id res chain seq x y z
N MET A 1 51.49 -26.86 9.06
CA MET A 1 51.04 -25.95 7.95
C MET A 1 49.56 -26.06 7.59
N ILE A 2 48.80 -27.07 7.98
CA ILE A 2 47.38 -27.26 7.60
C ILE A 2 46.41 -26.47 8.52
N ARG A 3 46.82 -26.10 9.74
CA ARG A 3 45.94 -25.37 10.68
C ARG A 3 45.79 -23.86 10.42
N HIS A 4 46.69 -23.25 9.66
CA HIS A 4 46.60 -21.79 9.34
C HIS A 4 45.78 -21.50 8.06
N ALA A 5 45.66 -22.47 7.17
CA ALA A 5 44.83 -22.31 5.95
C ALA A 5 43.33 -22.35 6.25
N ALA A 6 42.90 -23.14 7.24
CA ALA A 6 41.49 -23.25 7.63
C ALA A 6 40.97 -21.98 8.33
N LEU A 7 41.81 -21.28 9.10
CA LEU A 7 41.42 -20.03 9.77
C LEU A 7 41.30 -18.85 8.80
N ALA A 8 42.18 -18.81 7.80
CA ALA A 8 42.10 -17.76 6.75
C ALA A 8 40.86 -17.93 5.85
N LEU A 9 40.44 -19.17 5.58
CA LEU A 9 39.23 -19.45 4.81
C LEU A 9 37.96 -19.11 5.60
N LEU A 10 37.92 -19.33 6.91
CA LEU A 10 36.80 -18.95 7.77
C LEU A 10 36.65 -17.43 7.89
N LEU A 11 37.74 -16.69 7.96
CA LEU A 11 37.72 -15.21 8.00
C LEU A 11 37.31 -14.59 6.65
N ALA A 12 37.65 -15.20 5.52
CA ALA A 12 37.23 -14.77 4.21
C ALA A 12 35.74 -15.03 3.95
N VAL A 13 35.19 -16.14 4.47
CA VAL A 13 33.74 -16.44 4.39
C VAL A 13 32.93 -15.50 5.29
N PHE A 14 33.45 -15.11 6.47
CA PHE A 14 32.81 -14.14 7.34
C PHE A 14 32.82 -12.71 6.76
N ALA A 15 33.85 -12.34 5.99
CA ALA A 15 33.92 -11.05 5.31
C ALA A 15 32.97 -10.95 4.09
N LEU A 16 32.56 -12.08 3.50
CA LEU A 16 31.59 -12.13 2.41
C LEU A 16 30.12 -12.17 2.91
N LEU A 17 29.91 -12.44 4.19
CA LEU A 17 28.57 -12.47 4.83
C LEU A 17 28.18 -11.14 5.48
N THR A 18 29.07 -10.16 5.55
CA THR A 18 28.69 -8.76 5.72
C THR A 18 28.30 -8.16 4.36
N ALA A 19 27.34 -8.77 3.66
CA ALA A 19 26.51 -8.02 2.75
C ALA A 19 25.93 -6.89 3.61
N ARG A 20 26.50 -5.72 3.46
CA ARG A 20 26.05 -4.46 4.03
C ARG A 20 24.53 -4.46 3.88
N ALA A 21 23.80 -4.55 4.98
CA ALA A 21 22.43 -4.08 4.99
C ALA A 21 22.55 -2.63 4.46
N GLU A 22 22.20 -2.40 3.23
CA GLU A 22 22.20 -1.09 2.61
C GLU A 22 21.29 -0.29 3.49
N GLU A 23 21.88 0.64 4.24
CA GLU A 23 21.13 1.48 5.17
C GLU A 23 20.03 2.13 4.35
N ALA A 24 18.78 1.77 4.65
CA ALA A 24 17.64 2.19 3.84
C ALA A 24 17.71 3.69 3.69
N ALA A 25 17.74 4.19 2.45
CA ALA A 25 17.86 5.62 2.19
C ALA A 25 16.80 6.36 3.02
N PRO A 26 17.16 7.49 3.67
CA PRO A 26 16.22 8.19 4.54
C PRO A 26 14.96 8.56 3.76
N MET A 27 13.80 8.42 4.41
CA MET A 27 12.52 8.81 3.81
C MET A 27 12.55 10.30 3.47
N LYS A 28 12.01 10.63 2.31
CA LYS A 28 11.73 12.00 1.87
C LYS A 28 10.37 12.45 2.38
N THR A 29 10.08 13.75 2.33
CA THR A 29 8.78 14.29 2.74
C THR A 29 8.24 15.26 1.70
N TYR A 30 6.92 15.42 1.65
CA TYR A 30 6.25 16.50 0.93
C TYR A 30 5.09 17.05 1.77
N ALA A 31 4.69 18.29 1.46
CA ALA A 31 3.50 18.90 2.01
C ALA A 31 2.29 18.52 1.15
N SER A 32 1.26 17.96 1.75
CA SER A 32 0.02 17.62 1.08
C SER A 32 -0.89 18.85 0.88
N PHE A 33 -2.07 18.64 0.30
CA PHE A 33 -3.05 19.68 -0.07
C PHE A 33 -3.51 20.57 1.11
N ASP A 34 -3.39 20.09 2.35
CA ASP A 34 -3.74 20.78 3.60
C ASP A 34 -2.53 21.02 4.51
N ALA A 35 -1.34 21.03 3.93
CA ALA A 35 -0.04 21.17 4.60
C ALA A 35 0.34 20.01 5.55
N ALA A 36 -0.40 18.88 5.56
CA ALA A 36 0.05 17.69 6.26
C ALA A 36 1.36 17.19 5.65
N THR A 37 2.32 16.82 6.50
CA THR A 37 3.59 16.24 6.06
C THR A 37 3.42 14.75 5.81
N ILE A 38 3.72 14.30 4.61
CA ILE A 38 3.69 12.90 4.21
C ILE A 38 5.12 12.45 3.88
N SER A 39 5.53 11.35 4.49
CA SER A 39 6.83 10.72 4.29
C SER A 39 6.74 9.61 3.24
N TYR A 40 7.81 9.44 2.44
CA TYR A 40 7.84 8.41 1.39
C TYR A 40 9.24 7.89 1.14
N HIS A 41 9.34 6.65 0.73
CA HIS A 41 10.55 6.06 0.15
C HIS A 41 10.62 6.37 -1.34
N ASP A 42 11.86 6.56 -1.84
CA ASP A 42 12.15 6.84 -3.25
C ASP A 42 13.37 6.00 -3.65
N VAL A 43 13.15 4.91 -4.36
CA VAL A 43 14.20 3.94 -4.70
C VAL A 43 14.13 3.53 -6.17
N GLY A 44 15.29 3.24 -6.75
CA GLY A 44 15.41 2.89 -8.17
C GLY A 44 15.38 4.11 -9.09
N THR A 45 15.34 3.85 -10.38
CA THR A 45 15.32 4.85 -11.46
C THR A 45 14.43 4.37 -12.60
N GLY A 46 13.95 5.28 -13.45
CA GLY A 46 13.06 4.97 -14.57
C GLY A 46 11.63 5.44 -14.36
N PRO A 47 10.65 4.87 -15.06
CA PRO A 47 9.25 5.26 -14.93
C PRO A 47 8.73 5.10 -13.50
N VAL A 48 8.00 6.10 -12.99
CA VAL A 48 7.52 6.13 -11.61
C VAL A 48 6.41 5.13 -11.36
N VAL A 49 6.57 4.30 -10.34
CA VAL A 49 5.54 3.40 -9.80
C VAL A 49 5.25 3.80 -8.36
N ILE A 50 4.03 4.26 -8.09
CA ILE A 50 3.57 4.58 -6.73
C ILE A 50 3.03 3.30 -6.08
N LEU A 51 3.46 3.00 -4.85
CA LEU A 51 3.03 1.83 -4.07
C LEU A 51 2.29 2.27 -2.79
N LEU A 52 0.99 2.00 -2.69
CA LEU A 52 0.12 2.39 -1.58
C LEU A 52 -0.19 1.20 -0.68
N HIS A 53 0.17 1.28 0.59
CA HIS A 53 0.03 0.17 1.55
C HIS A 53 -1.39 0.01 2.12
N GLY A 54 -1.66 -1.14 2.76
CA GLY A 54 -2.93 -1.45 3.41
C GLY A 54 -3.11 -0.76 4.76
N PHE A 55 -4.36 -0.76 5.25
CA PHE A 55 -4.75 -0.22 6.56
C PHE A 55 -3.92 -0.81 7.70
N SER A 56 -3.56 0.02 8.66
CA SER A 56 -2.72 -0.31 9.82
C SER A 56 -1.32 -0.86 9.49
N GLY A 57 -0.88 -0.75 8.22
CA GLY A 57 0.46 -1.03 7.75
C GLY A 57 1.30 0.24 7.63
N ASN A 58 2.40 0.11 6.90
CA ASN A 58 3.27 1.17 6.39
C ASN A 58 3.97 0.67 5.12
N ALA A 59 4.72 1.51 4.45
CA ALA A 59 5.43 1.14 3.23
C ALA A 59 6.44 0.01 3.46
N ASP A 60 7.19 0.04 4.56
CA ASP A 60 8.18 -0.98 4.90
C ASP A 60 7.54 -2.36 5.01
N LEU A 61 6.48 -2.48 5.80
CA LEU A 61 5.81 -3.75 6.06
C LEU A 61 5.18 -4.34 4.79
N ASN A 62 4.57 -3.49 3.96
CA ASN A 62 3.86 -3.95 2.76
C ASN A 62 4.79 -4.24 1.58
N TRP A 63 5.83 -3.42 1.39
CA TRP A 63 6.56 -3.39 0.13
C TRP A 63 8.04 -3.70 0.25
N PHE A 64 8.70 -3.26 1.34
CA PHE A 64 10.16 -3.42 1.49
C PHE A 64 10.53 -4.72 2.20
N GLN A 65 9.90 -5.06 3.32
CA GLN A 65 10.19 -6.30 4.04
C GLN A 65 9.96 -7.56 3.19
N PRO A 66 8.88 -7.68 2.39
CA PRO A 66 8.72 -8.80 1.47
C PRO A 66 9.59 -8.69 0.20
N GLY A 67 10.36 -7.61 0.02
CA GLY A 67 11.24 -7.41 -1.13
C GLY A 67 10.52 -7.04 -2.43
N ILE A 68 9.27 -6.59 -2.37
CA ILE A 68 8.47 -6.24 -3.56
C ILE A 68 9.02 -4.96 -4.21
N ALA A 69 9.26 -3.93 -3.42
CA ALA A 69 9.80 -2.65 -3.89
C ALA A 69 11.17 -2.83 -4.57
N GLN A 70 12.05 -3.63 -3.97
CA GLN A 70 13.38 -3.92 -4.51
C GLN A 70 13.29 -4.66 -5.86
N LYS A 71 12.37 -5.62 -6.00
CA LYS A 71 12.17 -6.36 -7.25
C LYS A 71 11.67 -5.45 -8.37
N ILE A 72 10.73 -4.54 -8.07
CA ILE A 72 10.21 -3.55 -9.03
C ILE A 72 11.33 -2.56 -9.42
N ALA A 73 12.11 -2.09 -8.45
CA ALA A 73 13.26 -1.22 -8.72
C ALA A 73 14.32 -1.91 -9.58
N ALA A 74 14.63 -3.18 -9.28
CA ALA A 74 15.56 -3.99 -10.09
C ALA A 74 15.06 -4.26 -11.53
N ALA A 75 13.74 -4.22 -11.76
CA ALA A 75 13.12 -4.29 -13.07
C ALA A 75 13.18 -2.96 -13.85
N GLY A 76 13.83 -1.92 -13.30
CA GLY A 76 14.07 -0.65 -13.99
C GLY A 76 12.95 0.37 -13.82
N TYR A 77 12.29 0.37 -12.66
CA TYR A 77 11.28 1.36 -12.28
C TYR A 77 11.75 2.18 -11.07
N ARG A 78 11.31 3.42 -10.99
CA ARG A 78 11.46 4.24 -9.80
C ARG A 78 10.25 4.02 -8.91
N VAL A 79 10.47 3.44 -7.75
CA VAL A 79 9.43 3.15 -6.74
C VAL A 79 9.29 4.31 -5.79
N ILE A 80 8.09 4.85 -5.69
CA ILE A 80 7.68 5.86 -4.72
C ILE A 80 6.66 5.21 -3.78
N ALA A 81 7.01 5.02 -2.52
CA ALA A 81 6.16 4.33 -1.56
C ALA A 81 5.92 5.23 -0.33
N PRO A 82 4.82 5.99 -0.29
CA PRO A 82 4.49 6.80 0.87
C PRO A 82 4.00 5.94 2.03
N ASP A 83 4.32 6.36 3.25
CA ASP A 83 3.51 6.05 4.40
C ASP A 83 2.23 6.88 4.31
N LEU A 84 1.08 6.23 4.21
CA LEU A 84 -0.18 6.92 4.02
C LEU A 84 -0.53 7.74 5.26
N ARG A 85 -1.20 8.87 5.07
CA ARG A 85 -1.65 9.76 6.15
C ARG A 85 -2.18 8.98 7.36
N GLY A 86 -1.72 9.33 8.57
CA GLY A 86 -2.07 8.66 9.82
C GLY A 86 -1.39 7.32 10.06
N HIS A 87 -0.44 6.93 9.19
CA HIS A 87 0.31 5.68 9.27
C HIS A 87 1.82 5.94 9.22
N GLY A 88 2.59 5.02 9.81
CA GLY A 88 4.04 5.05 9.73
C GLY A 88 4.68 6.38 10.12
N ALA A 89 5.54 6.88 9.26
CA ALA A 89 6.22 8.17 9.43
C ALA A 89 5.41 9.37 8.91
N SER A 90 4.11 9.20 8.65
CA SER A 90 3.18 10.26 8.24
C SER A 90 2.08 10.48 9.29
N PRO A 91 2.42 10.86 10.54
CA PRO A 91 1.43 11.03 11.60
C PRO A 91 0.44 12.14 11.24
N PHE A 92 -0.83 11.90 11.53
CA PHE A 92 -1.89 12.90 11.38
C PHE A 92 -2.97 12.64 12.43
N ASP A 93 -2.77 13.17 13.63
CA ASP A 93 -3.61 12.93 14.82
C ASP A 93 -4.79 13.90 14.91
N ALA A 94 -5.28 14.37 13.78
CA ALA A 94 -6.47 15.20 13.74
C ALA A 94 -7.74 14.37 13.94
N PRO A 95 -8.78 14.93 14.59
CA PRO A 95 -10.04 14.25 14.75
C PRO A 95 -10.72 14.00 13.38
N PRO A 96 -11.67 13.04 13.29
CA PRO A 96 -12.29 12.62 12.03
C PRO A 96 -12.87 13.77 11.18
N GLU A 97 -13.39 14.82 11.83
CA GLU A 97 -13.96 16.00 11.18
C GLU A 97 -12.93 16.81 10.37
N ARG A 98 -11.65 16.61 10.65
CA ARG A 98 -10.52 17.23 9.91
C ARG A 98 -9.99 16.37 8.76
N TRP A 99 -10.63 15.23 8.52
CA TRP A 99 -10.30 14.34 7.42
C TRP A 99 -11.35 14.49 6.30
N PRO A 100 -11.06 15.24 5.25
CA PRO A 100 -11.98 15.35 4.13
C PRO A 100 -12.14 13.99 3.43
N ALA A 101 -13.27 13.80 2.76
CA ALA A 101 -13.46 12.64 1.89
C ALA A 101 -12.28 12.51 0.91
N ASP A 102 -11.85 11.27 0.67
CA ASP A 102 -10.72 10.97 -0.21
C ASP A 102 -9.37 11.59 0.22
N ALA A 103 -9.16 11.92 1.49
CA ALA A 103 -7.92 12.56 1.97
C ALA A 103 -6.66 11.86 1.46
N ILE A 104 -6.61 10.51 1.55
CA ILE A 104 -5.46 9.72 1.10
C ILE A 104 -5.27 9.81 -0.42
N ALA A 105 -6.35 9.80 -1.20
CA ALA A 105 -6.27 9.97 -2.65
C ALA A 105 -5.81 11.40 -3.04
N ARG A 106 -6.23 12.41 -2.30
CA ARG A 106 -5.78 13.80 -2.46
C ARG A 106 -4.29 13.96 -2.11
N ASP A 107 -3.78 13.20 -1.13
CA ASP A 107 -2.35 13.15 -0.85
C ASP A 107 -1.56 12.67 -2.07
N GLN A 108 -2.08 11.69 -2.84
CA GLN A 108 -1.41 11.21 -4.05
C GLN A 108 -1.43 12.24 -5.19
N ILE A 109 -2.46 13.09 -5.27
CA ILE A 109 -2.48 14.23 -6.20
C ILE A 109 -1.36 15.21 -5.82
N ALA A 110 -1.23 15.55 -4.53
CA ALA A 110 -0.16 16.40 -4.04
C ALA A 110 1.24 15.79 -4.24
N LEU A 111 1.39 14.46 -4.01
CA LEU A 111 2.63 13.73 -4.30
C LEU A 111 3.02 13.84 -5.77
N THR A 112 2.09 13.60 -6.69
CA THR A 112 2.34 13.70 -8.13
C THR A 112 2.77 15.12 -8.53
N ALA A 113 2.14 16.14 -7.96
CA ALA A 113 2.54 17.52 -8.17
C ALA A 113 3.94 17.82 -7.60
N HIS A 114 4.28 17.27 -6.41
CA HIS A 114 5.58 17.39 -5.79
C HIS A 114 6.70 16.73 -6.62
N LEU A 115 6.43 15.54 -7.19
CA LEU A 115 7.37 14.83 -8.05
C LEU A 115 7.58 15.53 -9.39
N GLY A 116 6.64 16.38 -9.84
CA GLY A 116 6.69 17.07 -11.13
C GLY A 116 6.48 16.15 -12.34
N GLU A 117 6.03 14.91 -12.12
CA GLU A 117 5.80 13.93 -13.17
C GLU A 117 4.60 13.04 -12.85
N ALA A 118 3.90 12.60 -13.89
CA ALA A 118 2.81 11.63 -13.76
C ALA A 118 3.38 10.24 -13.49
N PRO A 119 2.76 9.42 -12.63
CA PRO A 119 3.17 8.04 -12.44
C PRO A 119 2.91 7.22 -13.71
N TYR A 120 3.82 6.34 -14.04
CA TYR A 120 3.62 5.30 -15.05
C TYR A 120 2.59 4.27 -14.58
N ALA A 121 2.61 3.97 -13.27
CA ALA A 121 1.63 3.10 -12.63
C ALA A 121 1.39 3.51 -11.18
N THR A 122 0.17 3.22 -10.71
CA THR A 122 -0.20 3.29 -9.30
C THR A 122 -0.67 1.93 -8.84
N ALA A 123 0.05 1.36 -7.89
CA ALA A 123 -0.27 0.08 -7.29
C ALA A 123 -0.70 0.27 -5.83
N GLY A 124 -1.64 -0.52 -5.36
CA GLY A 124 -2.04 -0.51 -3.96
C GLY A 124 -2.52 -1.87 -3.47
N TYR A 125 -2.50 -2.05 -2.16
CA TYR A 125 -3.04 -3.23 -1.51
C TYR A 125 -4.12 -2.83 -0.50
N SER A 126 -5.31 -3.49 -0.54
CA SER A 126 -6.42 -3.23 0.39
C SER A 126 -6.81 -1.75 0.41
N MET A 127 -6.68 -1.04 1.51
CA MET A 127 -6.92 0.41 1.62
C MET A 127 -6.13 1.21 0.56
N GLY A 128 -4.88 0.83 0.29
CA GLY A 128 -4.07 1.46 -0.74
C GLY A 128 -4.64 1.27 -2.15
N ALA A 129 -5.20 0.09 -2.45
CA ALA A 129 -5.86 -0.16 -3.73
C ALA A 129 -7.16 0.65 -3.88
N ILE A 130 -7.95 0.76 -2.81
CA ILE A 130 -9.13 1.65 -2.78
C ILE A 130 -8.70 3.11 -3.02
N SER A 131 -7.62 3.53 -2.37
CA SER A 131 -7.08 4.88 -2.54
C SER A 131 -6.57 5.13 -3.97
N ALA A 132 -5.99 4.13 -4.64
CA ALA A 132 -5.58 4.20 -6.04
C ALA A 132 -6.78 4.37 -6.98
N LEU A 133 -7.89 3.64 -6.75
CA LEU A 133 -9.14 3.86 -7.50
C LEU A 133 -9.66 5.30 -7.34
N ARG A 134 -9.68 5.79 -6.10
CA ARG A 134 -10.15 7.16 -5.80
C ARG A 134 -9.21 8.21 -6.38
N PHE A 135 -7.90 8.00 -6.32
CA PHE A 135 -6.91 8.86 -6.96
C PHE A 135 -7.14 8.95 -8.47
N HIS A 136 -7.42 7.82 -9.14
CA HIS A 136 -7.76 7.81 -10.56
C HIS A 136 -9.03 8.63 -10.86
N LEU A 137 -10.09 8.45 -10.09
CA LEU A 137 -11.35 9.19 -10.28
C LEU A 137 -11.17 10.70 -10.14
N LEU A 138 -10.34 11.14 -9.19
CA LEU A 138 -10.14 12.57 -8.91
C LEU A 138 -9.18 13.25 -9.89
N SER A 139 -8.14 12.56 -10.36
CA SER A 139 -7.07 13.18 -11.15
C SER A 139 -7.01 12.72 -12.59
N ARG A 140 -7.49 11.49 -12.89
CA ARG A 140 -7.31 10.81 -14.20
C ARG A 140 -5.84 10.65 -14.60
N ASN A 141 -4.92 10.79 -13.66
CA ASN A 141 -3.47 10.82 -13.88
C ASN A 141 -2.73 9.80 -13.00
N THR A 142 -3.12 8.54 -13.10
CA THR A 142 -2.56 7.44 -12.28
C THR A 142 -1.66 6.50 -13.06
N GLY A 143 -1.59 6.65 -14.40
CA GLY A 143 -1.04 5.61 -15.26
C GLY A 143 -1.84 4.31 -15.15
N ARG A 144 -1.16 3.17 -15.23
CA ARG A 144 -1.77 1.85 -15.01
C ARG A 144 -2.21 1.69 -13.56
N LEU A 145 -3.24 0.89 -13.32
CA LEU A 145 -3.71 0.53 -11.97
C LEU A 145 -3.38 -0.93 -11.66
N ILE A 146 -2.72 -1.17 -10.52
CA ILE A 146 -2.49 -2.51 -9.99
C ILE A 146 -3.13 -2.59 -8.60
N LEU A 147 -4.21 -3.36 -8.49
CA LEU A 147 -5.14 -3.33 -7.37
C LEU A 147 -5.15 -4.68 -6.64
N GLY A 148 -4.39 -4.76 -5.54
CA GLY A 148 -4.28 -5.96 -4.73
C GLY A 148 -5.26 -5.98 -3.56
N GLY A 149 -5.81 -7.16 -3.21
CA GLY A 149 -6.62 -7.37 -2.01
C GLY A 149 -7.94 -6.60 -2.00
N ILE A 150 -8.53 -6.30 -3.16
CA ILE A 150 -9.86 -5.68 -3.27
C ILE A 150 -10.72 -6.41 -4.29
N GLY A 151 -12.01 -6.39 -4.06
CA GLY A 151 -13.03 -6.95 -4.93
C GLY A 151 -14.20 -5.99 -5.13
N ASP A 152 -15.31 -6.49 -5.62
CA ASP A 152 -16.46 -5.69 -6.05
C ASP A 152 -17.23 -5.00 -4.92
N SER A 153 -16.95 -5.33 -3.66
CA SER A 153 -17.51 -4.62 -2.50
C SER A 153 -17.02 -3.17 -2.36
N VAL A 154 -15.99 -2.75 -3.12
CA VAL A 154 -15.57 -1.35 -3.19
C VAL A 154 -16.65 -0.45 -3.81
N ALA A 155 -17.60 -1.03 -4.52
CA ALA A 155 -18.75 -0.34 -5.13
C ALA A 155 -20.04 -0.43 -4.29
N ASP A 156 -19.99 -1.05 -3.12
CA ASP A 156 -21.12 -1.15 -2.20
C ASP A 156 -21.01 -0.12 -1.08
N GLU A 157 -21.86 0.89 -1.10
CA GLU A 157 -21.91 1.93 -0.05
C GLU A 157 -22.31 1.40 1.32
N ASN A 158 -23.00 0.23 1.36
CA ASN A 158 -23.45 -0.41 2.59
C ASN A 158 -22.42 -1.39 3.17
N ASN A 159 -21.30 -1.62 2.48
CA ASN A 159 -20.24 -2.50 2.97
C ASN A 159 -19.44 -1.83 4.09
N THR A 160 -20.04 -1.77 5.27
CA THR A 160 -19.47 -1.11 6.46
C THR A 160 -18.94 -2.09 7.50
N ASP A 161 -19.28 -3.38 7.42
CA ASP A 161 -19.09 -4.35 8.51
C ASP A 161 -17.63 -4.46 9.00
N ARG A 162 -16.70 -4.63 8.08
CA ARG A 162 -15.27 -4.68 8.44
C ARG A 162 -14.77 -3.37 9.06
N ASN A 163 -15.17 -2.24 8.50
CA ASN A 163 -14.80 -0.94 9.04
C ASN A 163 -15.44 -0.69 10.40
N THR A 164 -16.64 -1.19 10.64
CA THR A 164 -17.33 -1.12 11.92
C THR A 164 -16.54 -1.81 13.03
N ALA A 165 -16.04 -3.02 12.79
CA ALA A 165 -15.23 -3.75 13.77
C ALA A 165 -13.90 -3.04 14.08
N PHE A 166 -13.19 -2.54 13.06
CA PHE A 166 -11.96 -1.76 13.25
C PHE A 166 -12.26 -0.45 14.00
N ARG A 167 -13.31 0.26 13.62
CA ARG A 167 -13.72 1.51 14.28
C ARG A 167 -14.01 1.27 15.76
N ALA A 168 -14.79 0.26 16.10
CA ALA A 168 -15.10 -0.09 17.49
C ALA A 168 -13.83 -0.40 18.30
N ALA A 169 -12.90 -1.17 17.75
CA ALA A 169 -11.63 -1.47 18.41
C ALA A 169 -10.77 -0.23 18.65
N ILE A 170 -10.73 0.69 17.68
CA ILE A 170 -10.01 1.96 17.79
C ILE A 170 -10.64 2.88 18.83
N GLU A 171 -11.96 3.03 18.79
CA GLU A 171 -12.72 3.86 19.75
C GLU A 171 -12.61 3.31 21.18
N ASP A 172 -12.62 1.97 21.35
CA ASP A 172 -12.32 1.32 22.62
C ASP A 172 -10.92 1.68 23.12
N GLY A 173 -9.92 1.59 22.23
CA GLY A 173 -8.55 1.94 22.58
C GLY A 173 -8.37 3.40 22.94
N LEU A 174 -8.98 4.32 22.18
CA LEU A 174 -8.97 5.77 22.49
C LEU A 174 -9.66 6.09 23.81
N ALA A 175 -10.72 5.36 24.16
CA ALA A 175 -11.43 5.51 25.42
C ALA A 175 -10.76 4.78 26.60
N GLY A 176 -9.61 4.12 26.38
CA GLY A 176 -8.90 3.35 27.41
C GLY A 176 -9.62 2.08 27.85
N ARG A 177 -10.58 1.57 27.05
CA ARG A 177 -11.28 0.32 27.35
C ARG A 177 -10.37 -0.88 27.07
N ASP A 178 -10.34 -1.81 28.01
CA ASP A 178 -9.42 -2.97 28.00
C ASP A 178 -10.05 -4.19 27.29
N THR A 179 -10.42 -4.00 26.00
CA THR A 179 -10.92 -5.10 25.17
C THR A 179 -9.78 -5.79 24.41
N PRO A 180 -9.89 -7.10 24.07
CA PRO A 180 -8.89 -7.78 23.25
C PRO A 180 -8.65 -7.08 21.90
N ALA A 181 -9.70 -6.57 21.27
CA ALA A 181 -9.63 -5.86 20.00
C ALA A 181 -8.89 -4.52 20.13
N ALA A 182 -9.16 -3.75 21.19
CA ALA A 182 -8.45 -2.50 21.49
C ALA A 182 -6.95 -2.74 21.75
N LYS A 183 -6.61 -3.78 22.52
CA LYS A 183 -5.20 -4.17 22.73
C LYS A 183 -4.51 -4.54 21.43
N ALA A 184 -5.16 -5.32 20.58
CA ALA A 184 -4.59 -5.77 19.30
C ALA A 184 -4.33 -4.59 18.36
N ILE A 185 -5.28 -3.68 18.17
CA ILE A 185 -5.10 -2.52 17.28
C ILE A 185 -4.08 -1.53 17.82
N LEU A 186 -4.01 -1.35 19.15
CA LEU A 186 -2.99 -0.51 19.78
C LEU A 186 -1.59 -1.10 19.64
N ALA A 187 -1.44 -2.41 19.84
CA ALA A 187 -0.17 -3.11 19.62
C ALA A 187 0.26 -2.99 18.15
N ARG A 188 -0.67 -3.13 17.21
CA ARG A 188 -0.42 -2.94 15.78
C ARG A 188 0.04 -1.52 15.47
N ALA A 189 -0.64 -0.51 15.98
CA ALA A 189 -0.27 0.89 15.78
C ALA A 189 1.16 1.17 16.27
N ARG A 190 1.51 0.70 17.46
CA ARG A 190 2.87 0.82 18.00
C ARG A 190 3.92 0.12 17.14
N ALA A 191 3.62 -1.05 16.63
CA ALA A 191 4.54 -1.83 15.80
C ALA A 191 4.76 -1.23 14.40
N THR A 192 3.80 -0.46 13.88
CA THR A 192 3.85 0.10 12.52
C THR A 192 4.05 1.62 12.48
N GLY A 193 4.23 2.28 13.64
CA GLY A 193 4.39 3.73 13.72
C GLY A 193 3.12 4.54 13.50
N GLY A 194 1.97 3.88 13.39
CA GLY A 194 0.69 4.56 13.26
C GLY A 194 0.09 4.99 14.62
N THR A 195 -1.03 5.70 14.58
CA THR A 195 -1.78 6.12 15.77
C THR A 195 -3.24 5.71 15.67
N LEU A 196 -3.91 5.50 16.82
CA LEU A 196 -5.33 5.18 16.83
C LEU A 196 -6.18 6.32 16.24
N GLN A 197 -5.79 7.57 16.50
CA GLN A 197 -6.47 8.74 15.96
C GLN A 197 -6.31 8.82 14.43
N GLY A 198 -5.08 8.57 13.92
CA GLY A 198 -4.80 8.50 12.48
C GLY A 198 -5.60 7.39 11.80
N TYR A 199 -5.69 6.22 12.42
CA TYR A 199 -6.48 5.10 11.90
C TYR A 199 -7.98 5.42 11.84
N LEU A 200 -8.53 6.06 12.90
CA LEU A 200 -9.93 6.48 12.92
C LEU A 200 -10.22 7.48 11.80
N GLY A 201 -9.32 8.45 11.60
CA GLY A 201 -9.41 9.42 10.52
C GLY A 201 -9.37 8.78 9.13
N ALA A 202 -8.44 7.84 8.90
CA ALA A 202 -8.34 7.12 7.64
C ALA A 202 -9.61 6.31 7.30
N LEU A 203 -10.23 5.67 8.29
CA LEU A 203 -11.52 5.00 8.11
C LEU A 203 -12.67 5.98 7.84
N SER A 204 -12.61 7.19 8.40
CA SER A 204 -13.64 8.22 8.23
C SER A 204 -13.56 8.92 6.87
N ALA A 205 -12.34 9.05 6.32
CA ALA A 205 -12.10 9.66 5.01
C ALA A 205 -12.37 8.70 3.83
N ARG A 206 -12.61 7.43 4.10
CA ARG A 206 -12.85 6.43 3.06
C ARG A 206 -14.18 6.67 2.38
N THR A 207 -14.16 6.59 1.06
CA THR A 207 -15.34 6.65 0.20
C THR A 207 -15.49 5.37 -0.62
N TYR A 208 -16.72 5.01 -0.99
CA TYR A 208 -16.96 3.94 -1.94
C TYR A 208 -16.78 4.45 -3.38
N THR A 209 -16.61 3.52 -4.32
CA THR A 209 -16.49 3.85 -5.73
C THR A 209 -17.70 3.30 -6.48
N PRO A 210 -18.69 4.12 -6.85
CA PRO A 210 -19.90 3.67 -7.56
C PRO A 210 -19.59 2.82 -8.79
N ALA A 211 -20.41 1.81 -9.06
CA ALA A 211 -20.17 0.85 -10.13
C ALA A 211 -20.19 1.50 -11.53
N ASP A 212 -21.00 2.52 -11.74
CA ASP A 212 -21.03 3.31 -12.97
C ASP A 212 -19.74 4.09 -13.19
N LEU A 213 -19.09 4.56 -12.13
CA LEU A 213 -17.79 5.22 -12.22
C LEU A 213 -16.66 4.21 -12.53
N LEU A 214 -16.73 2.96 -12.05
CA LEU A 214 -15.77 1.92 -12.44
C LEU A 214 -15.80 1.66 -13.95
N ALA A 215 -16.98 1.71 -14.58
CA ALA A 215 -17.14 1.56 -16.02
C ALA A 215 -16.53 2.72 -16.84
N THR A 216 -16.18 3.84 -16.22
CA THR A 216 -15.52 4.98 -16.88
C THR A 216 -14.00 4.90 -16.91
N PHE A 217 -13.41 3.88 -16.31
CA PHE A 217 -11.95 3.72 -16.25
C PHE A 217 -11.43 3.39 -17.66
N ASN A 218 -10.41 4.12 -18.07
CA ASN A 218 -9.82 4.03 -19.41
C ASN A 218 -8.30 3.79 -19.38
N VAL A 219 -7.80 3.26 -18.27
CA VAL A 219 -6.40 2.88 -18.09
C VAL A 219 -6.29 1.38 -17.91
N PRO A 220 -5.18 0.75 -18.29
CA PRO A 220 -4.94 -0.65 -18.00
C PRO A 220 -5.07 -0.92 -16.50
N ALA A 221 -5.79 -1.96 -16.11
CA ALA A 221 -5.95 -2.35 -14.72
C ALA A 221 -5.67 -3.84 -14.52
N LEU A 222 -4.93 -4.17 -13.47
CA LEU A 222 -4.69 -5.53 -12.99
C LEU A 222 -5.26 -5.66 -11.58
N ILE A 223 -6.16 -6.62 -11.38
CA ILE A 223 -6.70 -6.97 -10.06
C ILE A 223 -6.03 -8.25 -9.57
N LEU A 224 -5.59 -8.26 -8.31
CA LEU A 224 -4.86 -9.35 -7.68
C LEU A 224 -5.50 -9.69 -6.33
N THR A 225 -6.03 -10.89 -6.15
CA THR A 225 -6.57 -11.33 -4.85
C THR A 225 -6.16 -12.74 -4.50
N GLY A 226 -5.96 -13.00 -3.22
CA GLY A 226 -5.78 -14.36 -2.70
C GLY A 226 -7.01 -15.22 -2.97
N HIS A 227 -6.81 -16.52 -3.15
CA HIS A 227 -7.93 -17.43 -3.43
C HIS A 227 -8.89 -17.60 -2.23
N GLU A 228 -8.43 -17.25 -1.03
CA GLU A 228 -9.21 -17.25 0.21
C GLU A 228 -9.52 -15.82 0.69
N ASP A 229 -9.19 -14.79 -0.12
CA ASP A 229 -9.45 -13.40 0.22
C ASP A 229 -10.89 -13.02 -0.14
N LEU A 230 -11.77 -13.06 0.86
CA LEU A 230 -13.16 -12.64 0.75
C LEU A 230 -13.44 -11.30 1.45
N ASP A 231 -12.41 -10.66 1.99
CA ASP A 231 -12.55 -9.48 2.86
C ASP A 231 -13.17 -8.26 2.17
N ASN A 232 -12.92 -8.11 0.87
CA ASN A 232 -13.40 -6.98 0.08
C ASN A 232 -14.23 -7.42 -1.15
N GLY A 233 -14.87 -8.58 -1.07
CA GLY A 233 -15.69 -9.13 -2.16
C GLY A 233 -14.86 -9.87 -3.22
N SER A 234 -15.40 -9.99 -4.41
CA SER A 234 -14.86 -10.80 -5.51
C SER A 234 -13.93 -9.99 -6.42
N GLY A 235 -12.65 -10.35 -6.49
CA GLY A 235 -11.69 -9.77 -7.43
C GLY A 235 -12.11 -9.95 -8.91
N PRO A 236 -12.51 -11.16 -9.37
CA PRO A 236 -13.06 -11.35 -10.71
C PRO A 236 -14.29 -10.48 -11.02
N ALA A 237 -15.20 -10.31 -10.05
CA ALA A 237 -16.37 -9.46 -10.25
C ALA A 237 -15.99 -7.96 -10.34
N LEU A 238 -14.97 -7.50 -9.61
CA LEU A 238 -14.43 -6.15 -9.79
C LEU A 238 -13.79 -5.99 -11.16
N ALA A 239 -12.98 -6.95 -11.60
CA ALA A 239 -12.37 -6.92 -12.93
C ALA A 239 -13.42 -6.81 -14.05
N ALA A 240 -14.53 -7.51 -13.93
CA ALA A 240 -15.62 -7.45 -14.91
C ALA A 240 -16.31 -6.06 -14.98
N ARG A 241 -16.17 -5.21 -13.96
CA ARG A 241 -16.74 -3.85 -13.92
C ARG A 241 -15.83 -2.77 -14.49
N ILE A 242 -14.54 -3.07 -14.67
CA ILE A 242 -13.55 -2.13 -15.18
C ILE A 242 -13.18 -2.53 -16.61
N PRO A 243 -13.42 -1.69 -17.62
CA PRO A 243 -13.15 -2.03 -19.03
C PRO A 243 -11.69 -2.43 -19.25
N GLY A 244 -11.47 -3.60 -19.86
CA GLY A 244 -10.12 -4.08 -20.17
C GLY A 244 -9.29 -4.53 -18.96
N ALA A 245 -9.87 -4.60 -17.77
CA ALA A 245 -9.14 -5.06 -16.59
C ALA A 245 -8.81 -6.56 -16.68
N ARG A 246 -7.65 -6.91 -16.16
CA ARG A 246 -7.19 -8.29 -16.02
C ARG A 246 -7.27 -8.72 -14.57
N TYR A 247 -7.42 -10.01 -14.34
CA TYR A 247 -7.43 -10.61 -13.02
C TYR A 247 -6.35 -11.68 -12.91
N THR A 248 -5.63 -11.67 -11.80
CA THR A 248 -4.68 -12.73 -11.42
C THR A 248 -5.00 -13.21 -10.01
N ARG A 249 -5.15 -14.52 -9.86
CA ARG A 249 -5.38 -15.17 -8.59
C ARG A 249 -4.05 -15.44 -7.90
N LEU A 250 -3.94 -15.04 -6.64
CA LEU A 250 -2.82 -15.32 -5.75
C LEU A 250 -3.17 -16.46 -4.79
N THR A 251 -2.17 -16.97 -4.08
CA THR A 251 -2.35 -17.92 -2.99
C THR A 251 -2.65 -17.18 -1.69
N GLY A 252 -3.49 -17.78 -0.82
CA GLY A 252 -3.71 -17.32 0.56
C GLY A 252 -4.91 -16.41 0.76
N THR A 253 -4.98 -15.88 1.98
CA THR A 253 -6.00 -14.99 2.51
C THR A 253 -5.65 -13.53 2.22
N HIS A 254 -6.48 -12.59 2.66
CA HIS A 254 -6.20 -11.15 2.59
C HIS A 254 -4.83 -10.75 3.17
N LEU A 255 -4.44 -11.37 4.28
CA LEU A 255 -3.20 -11.03 4.97
C LEU A 255 -1.97 -11.74 4.40
N THR A 256 -2.13 -12.89 3.75
CA THR A 256 -1.01 -13.68 3.25
C THR A 256 -0.75 -13.51 1.76
N ALA A 257 -1.77 -13.13 0.97
CA ALA A 257 -1.60 -12.90 -0.46
C ALA A 257 -0.67 -11.71 -0.79
N VAL A 258 -0.54 -10.74 0.12
CA VAL A 258 0.39 -9.61 -0.06
C VAL A 258 1.86 -10.02 -0.04
N ILE A 259 2.17 -11.16 0.56
CA ILE A 259 3.53 -11.73 0.60
C ILE A 259 3.69 -12.95 -0.33
N ASP A 260 2.69 -13.27 -1.15
CA ASP A 260 2.79 -14.33 -2.16
C ASP A 260 3.90 -13.97 -3.17
N PRO A 261 4.89 -14.85 -3.40
CA PRO A 261 5.94 -14.61 -4.40
C PRO A 261 5.41 -14.32 -5.82
N ALA A 262 4.20 -14.74 -6.14
CA ALA A 262 3.54 -14.46 -7.42
C ALA A 262 3.10 -12.98 -7.54
N LEU A 263 2.88 -12.27 -6.43
CA LEU A 263 2.45 -10.88 -6.45
C LEU A 263 3.45 -9.97 -7.19
N PRO A 264 4.72 -9.86 -6.79
CA PRO A 264 5.68 -9.00 -7.49
C PRO A 264 5.92 -9.46 -8.94
N ALA A 265 5.88 -10.76 -9.23
CA ALA A 265 6.03 -11.27 -10.59
C ALA A 265 4.87 -10.81 -11.50
N ALA A 266 3.63 -10.89 -11.03
CA ALA A 266 2.45 -10.42 -11.76
C ALA A 266 2.47 -8.89 -11.94
N MET A 267 2.88 -8.14 -10.91
CA MET A 267 3.04 -6.68 -10.99
C MET A 267 4.06 -6.30 -12.08
N ILE A 268 5.26 -6.90 -12.07
CA ILE A 268 6.31 -6.61 -13.04
C ILE A 268 5.87 -6.99 -14.46
N ALA A 269 5.25 -8.16 -14.65
CA ALA A 269 4.72 -8.57 -15.95
C ALA A 269 3.66 -7.59 -16.50
N ASP A 270 2.82 -7.02 -15.60
CA ASP A 270 1.86 -5.98 -16.01
C ASP A 270 2.58 -4.69 -16.39
N LEU A 271 3.53 -4.24 -15.58
CA LEU A 271 4.32 -3.03 -15.85
C LEU A 271 5.05 -3.12 -17.20
N ASP A 272 5.69 -4.26 -17.50
CA ASP A 272 6.45 -4.46 -18.73
C ASP A 272 5.55 -4.57 -19.98
N SER A 273 4.30 -4.99 -19.84
CA SER A 273 3.35 -5.10 -20.95
C SER A 273 2.98 -3.75 -21.60
N GLY A 274 3.32 -2.65 -20.96
CA GLY A 274 3.04 -1.29 -21.44
C GLY A 274 4.27 -0.53 -21.96
N ARG A 275 5.43 -1.21 -22.00
CA ARG A 275 6.69 -0.66 -22.56
C ARG A 275 6.86 -0.95 -24.04
#